data_7505b26389084517ad9a7246560862e1
#
_entry.id   7505b26389084517ad9a7246560862e1
#
_cell.length_a   1.000
_cell.length_b   1.000
_cell.length_c   1.000
_cell.angle_alpha   90.00
_cell.angle_beta   90.00
_cell.angle_gamma   90.00
#
_symmetry.space_group_name_H-M   'P 1'
#
loop_
_entity.id
_entity.type
_entity.pdbx_description
1 polymer ?
#
loop_
_entity_poly.entity_id
_entity_poly.type
_entity_poly.pdbx_seq_one_letter_code
_entity_poly.pdbx_strand_id
1 'polypeptide(L)'
;MKKMDRYFFPAVFIYEDGQEIAVDFPDLKAATSGTDEEDALLSARELLGCVLYGMEEDGEEIPAPTPLNEIETRKNERAVLVDVYMPAIRMAGVTKAVNRTVSLPAWLNAAAGPGWSSTIPPS
;
A
#
# COMPACT_ATOMS: atom_id res chain seq x y z
N MET A 1 19.68 9.36 7.63
CA MET A 1 18.75 8.37 8.17
C MET A 1 19.12 6.97 7.71
N LYS A 2 19.08 6.03 8.63
CA LYS A 2 19.48 4.67 8.32
C LYS A 2 18.36 3.93 7.61
N LYS A 3 18.68 3.34 6.46
CA LYS A 3 17.71 2.55 5.73
C LYS A 3 17.65 1.14 6.29
N MET A 4 16.45 0.61 6.36
CA MET A 4 16.23 -0.73 6.87
C MET A 4 16.04 -1.69 5.71
N ASP A 5 16.42 -2.95 5.95
CA ASP A 5 16.24 -3.97 4.93
C ASP A 5 14.81 -4.48 4.88
N ARG A 6 14.12 -4.48 6.01
CA ARG A 6 12.76 -4.98 6.06
C ARG A 6 11.90 -4.06 6.90
N TYR A 7 10.72 -3.78 6.38
CA TYR A 7 9.73 -2.97 7.07
C TYR A 7 8.48 -3.78 7.27
N PHE A 8 7.78 -3.50 8.37
CA PHE A 8 6.48 -4.10 8.69
C PHE A 8 5.49 -2.98 8.92
N PHE A 9 4.37 -3.03 8.22
CA PHE A 9 3.32 -2.02 8.40
C PHE A 9 1.97 -2.70 8.45
N PRO A 10 1.05 -2.21 9.30
CA PRO A 10 -0.28 -2.78 9.35
C PRO A 10 -1.09 -2.35 8.13
N ALA A 11 -1.85 -3.27 7.62
CA ALA A 11 -2.78 -3.02 6.53
C ALA A 11 -4.17 -3.47 6.96
N VAL A 12 -5.19 -2.83 6.44
CA VAL A 12 -6.56 -3.22 6.69
C VAL A 12 -7.11 -3.80 5.40
N PHE A 13 -7.51 -5.07 5.46
CA PHE A 13 -8.16 -5.75 4.35
C PHE A 13 -9.65 -5.55 4.50
N ILE A 14 -10.29 -5.01 3.47
CA ILE A 14 -11.70 -4.63 3.51
C ILE A 14 -12.47 -5.52 2.54
N TYR A 15 -13.45 -6.23 3.07
CA TYR A 15 -14.22 -7.20 2.30
C TYR A 15 -15.62 -6.65 2.01
N GLU A 16 -15.95 -6.51 0.74
CA GLU A 16 -17.26 -6.06 0.31
C GLU A 16 -17.81 -7.08 -0.69
N ASP A 17 -19.07 -7.43 -0.54
CA ASP A 17 -19.70 -8.42 -1.40
C ASP A 17 -19.66 -7.95 -2.85
N GLY A 18 -19.21 -8.85 -3.72
CA GLY A 18 -19.16 -8.54 -5.14
C GLY A 18 -18.06 -7.58 -5.55
N GLN A 19 -17.16 -7.23 -4.63
CA GLN A 19 -16.06 -6.32 -4.91
C GLN A 19 -14.73 -7.01 -4.68
N GLU A 20 -13.68 -6.43 -5.25
CA GLU A 20 -12.34 -6.85 -4.93
C GLU A 20 -12.04 -6.52 -3.47
N ILE A 21 -11.08 -7.25 -2.91
CA ILE A 21 -10.65 -6.98 -1.55
C ILE A 21 -9.77 -5.73 -1.58
N ALA A 22 -10.16 -4.71 -0.86
CA ALA A 22 -9.37 -3.49 -0.77
C ALA A 22 -8.35 -3.63 0.35
N VAL A 23 -7.21 -2.99 0.17
CA VAL A 23 -6.14 -2.98 1.17
C VAL A 23 -5.75 -1.53 1.43
N ASP A 24 -5.77 -1.14 2.67
CA ASP A 24 -5.44 0.22 3.08
C ASP A 24 -4.30 0.20 4.08
N PHE A 25 -3.29 1.04 3.84
CA PHE A 25 -2.20 1.25 4.80
C PHE A 25 -2.43 2.57 5.51
N PRO A 26 -3.04 2.54 6.71
CA PRO A 26 -3.40 3.80 7.36
C PRO A 26 -2.20 4.69 7.70
N ASP A 27 -1.06 4.09 8.02
CA ASP A 27 0.12 4.88 8.37
C ASP A 27 0.73 5.58 7.17
N LEU A 28 0.49 5.08 5.98
CA LEU A 28 1.11 5.60 4.76
C LEU A 28 0.13 6.27 3.83
N LYS A 29 -1.16 6.20 4.13
CA LYS A 29 -2.23 6.77 3.31
C LYS A 29 -2.16 6.26 1.89
N ALA A 30 -1.96 4.97 1.76
CA ALA A 30 -1.86 4.30 0.47
C ALA A 30 -2.80 3.12 0.45
N ALA A 31 -3.31 2.78 -0.73
CA ALA A 31 -4.29 1.72 -0.85
C ALA A 31 -4.14 1.00 -2.16
N THR A 32 -4.56 -0.26 -2.17
CA THR A 32 -4.56 -1.10 -3.37
C THR A 32 -5.71 -2.10 -3.25
N SER A 33 -5.72 -3.10 -4.12
CA SER A 33 -6.77 -4.12 -4.07
C SER A 33 -6.26 -5.40 -4.71
N GLY A 34 -7.01 -6.48 -4.50
CA GLY A 34 -6.75 -7.75 -5.13
C GLY A 34 -8.03 -8.52 -5.32
N THR A 35 -8.00 -9.50 -6.24
CA THR A 35 -9.18 -10.29 -6.56
C THR A 35 -9.49 -11.32 -5.48
N ASP A 36 -8.48 -11.77 -4.75
CA ASP A 36 -8.65 -12.67 -3.62
C ASP A 36 -7.60 -12.31 -2.58
N GLU A 37 -7.56 -13.09 -1.51
CA GLU A 37 -6.68 -12.75 -0.39
C GLU A 37 -5.21 -12.82 -0.76
N GLU A 38 -4.83 -13.81 -1.55
CA GLU A 38 -3.44 -13.93 -1.96
C GLU A 38 -3.04 -12.78 -2.87
N ASP A 39 -3.89 -12.47 -3.84
CA ASP A 39 -3.63 -11.37 -4.74
C ASP A 39 -3.57 -10.05 -3.98
N ALA A 40 -4.47 -9.86 -3.02
CA ALA A 40 -4.47 -8.66 -2.21
C ALA A 40 -3.18 -8.53 -1.39
N LEU A 41 -2.70 -9.64 -0.83
CA LEU A 41 -1.47 -9.59 -0.05
C LEU A 41 -0.27 -9.27 -0.93
N LEU A 42 -0.19 -9.88 -2.11
CA LEU A 42 0.91 -9.60 -3.02
C LEU A 42 0.87 -8.15 -3.50
N SER A 43 -0.31 -7.66 -3.80
CA SER A 43 -0.47 -6.25 -4.18
C SER A 43 -0.09 -5.32 -3.04
N ALA A 44 -0.43 -5.71 -1.82
CA ALA A 44 -0.08 -4.92 -0.64
C ALA A 44 1.44 -4.83 -0.48
N ARG A 45 2.15 -5.94 -0.66
CA ARG A 45 3.60 -5.92 -0.57
C ARG A 45 4.21 -5.05 -1.65
N GLU A 46 3.68 -5.14 -2.85
CA GLU A 46 4.16 -4.34 -3.96
C GLU A 46 3.97 -2.85 -3.70
N LEU A 47 2.78 -2.49 -3.24
CA LEU A 47 2.49 -1.11 -2.91
C LEU A 47 3.38 -0.61 -1.78
N LEU A 48 3.52 -1.42 -0.73
CA LEU A 48 4.34 -1.04 0.40
C LEU A 48 5.77 -0.77 -0.03
N GLY A 49 6.32 -1.67 -0.86
CA GLY A 49 7.67 -1.48 -1.37
C GLY A 49 7.82 -0.22 -2.20
N CYS A 50 6.86 0.03 -3.08
CA CYS A 50 6.90 1.22 -3.94
C CYS A 50 6.81 2.51 -3.13
N VAL A 51 5.91 2.54 -2.15
CA VAL A 51 5.74 3.73 -1.32
C VAL A 51 6.99 4.01 -0.51
N LEU A 52 7.53 2.97 0.14
CA LEU A 52 8.71 3.17 0.97
C LEU A 52 9.94 3.50 0.14
N TYR A 53 10.07 2.88 -1.02
CA TYR A 53 11.17 3.22 -1.91
C TYR A 53 11.09 4.68 -2.34
N GLY A 54 9.90 5.14 -2.70
CA GLY A 54 9.72 6.54 -3.06
C GLY A 54 10.06 7.49 -1.94
N MET A 55 9.66 7.13 -0.71
CA MET A 55 9.99 7.95 0.44
C MET A 55 11.49 8.00 0.69
N GLU A 56 12.18 6.86 0.53
CA GLU A 56 13.62 6.84 0.66
C GLU A 56 14.29 7.72 -0.38
N GLU A 57 13.84 7.64 -1.62
CA GLU A 57 14.42 8.43 -2.70
C GLU A 57 14.19 9.92 -2.49
N ASP A 58 13.05 10.28 -1.94
CA ASP A 58 12.71 11.68 -1.70
C ASP A 58 13.29 12.20 -0.40
N GLY A 59 13.92 11.36 0.39
CA GLY A 59 14.45 11.77 1.68
C GLY A 59 13.38 12.02 2.73
N GLU A 60 12.19 11.47 2.54
CA GLU A 60 11.11 11.64 3.48
C GLU A 60 11.27 10.69 4.66
N GLU A 61 10.80 11.13 5.79
CA GLU A 61 10.85 10.31 6.99
C GLU A 61 9.75 9.26 6.95
N ILE A 62 10.15 8.00 7.10
CA ILE A 62 9.19 6.91 7.13
C ILE A 62 8.59 6.84 8.52
N PRO A 63 7.27 6.91 8.65
CA PRO A 63 6.64 6.92 9.98
C PRO A 63 6.79 5.59 10.68
N ALA A 64 6.71 5.62 11.99
CA ALA A 64 6.68 4.40 12.77
C ALA A 64 5.35 3.70 12.56
N PRO A 65 5.34 2.39 12.39
CA PRO A 65 4.08 1.68 12.18
C PRO A 65 3.25 1.65 13.45
N THR A 66 1.95 1.79 13.28
CA THR A 66 1.02 1.63 14.39
C THR A 66 1.00 0.15 14.79
N PRO A 67 1.03 -0.15 16.09
CA PRO A 67 0.92 -1.55 16.51
C PRO A 67 -0.36 -2.19 15.99
N LEU A 68 -0.26 -3.42 15.56
CA LEU A 68 -1.37 -4.09 14.89
C LEU A 68 -2.62 -4.13 15.78
N ASN A 69 -2.42 -4.34 17.07
CA ASN A 69 -3.54 -4.42 18.00
C ASN A 69 -4.18 -3.08 18.30
N GLU A 70 -3.61 -1.99 17.80
CA GLU A 70 -4.21 -0.66 17.96
C GLU A 70 -4.97 -0.22 16.72
N ILE A 71 -4.93 -1.02 15.67
CA ILE A 71 -5.69 -0.71 14.46
C ILE A 71 -7.15 -1.07 14.67
N GLU A 72 -8.02 -0.07 14.53
CA GLU A 72 -9.45 -0.31 14.67
C GLU A 72 -10.00 -0.79 13.34
N THR A 73 -10.82 -1.84 13.40
CA THR A 73 -11.40 -2.41 12.20
C THR A 73 -12.90 -2.56 12.36
N ARG A 74 -13.60 -2.50 11.26
CA ARG A 74 -15.04 -2.74 11.23
C ARG A 74 -15.28 -4.23 11.03
N LYS A 75 -16.57 -4.57 10.97
CA LYS A 75 -16.99 -5.95 10.90
C LYS A 75 -16.45 -6.66 9.67
N ASN A 76 -16.41 -5.95 8.55
CA ASN A 76 -15.93 -6.52 7.28
C ASN A 76 -14.45 -6.23 7.03
N GLU A 77 -13.70 -5.89 8.07
CA GLU A 77 -12.30 -5.53 7.92
C GLU A 77 -11.43 -6.41 8.79
N ARG A 78 -10.20 -6.61 8.35
CA ARG A 78 -9.20 -7.37 9.12
C ARG A 78 -7.87 -6.66 9.05
N ALA A 79 -7.22 -6.52 10.19
CA ALA A 79 -5.87 -5.95 10.24
C ALA A 79 -4.86 -7.05 9.99
N VAL A 80 -3.92 -6.79 9.10
CA VAL A 80 -2.89 -7.75 8.70
C VAL A 80 -1.55 -7.04 8.73
N LEU A 81 -0.55 -7.70 9.28
CA LEU A 81 0.81 -7.15 9.27
C LEU A 81 1.48 -7.55 7.97
N VAL A 82 1.86 -6.55 7.18
CA VAL A 82 2.48 -6.78 5.88
C VAL A 82 3.94 -6.38 5.96
N ASP A 83 4.80 -7.18 5.39
CA ASP A 83 6.23 -6.90 5.38
C ASP A 83 6.75 -6.77 3.96
N VAL A 84 7.89 -6.12 3.83
CA VAL A 84 8.56 -5.98 2.54
C VAL A 84 10.06 -6.04 2.74
N TYR A 85 10.74 -6.69 1.81
CA TYR A 85 12.19 -6.79 1.82
C TYR A 85 12.75 -5.75 0.85
N MET A 86 13.31 -4.70 1.40
CA MET A 86 13.68 -3.52 0.62
C MET A 86 14.81 -3.70 -0.37
N PRO A 87 15.84 -4.52 -0.09
CA PRO A 87 16.91 -4.67 -1.09
C PRO A 87 16.40 -5.13 -2.45
N ALA A 88 15.44 -6.05 -2.49
CA ALA A 88 14.87 -6.49 -3.75
C ALA A 88 14.08 -5.37 -4.43
N ILE A 89 13.37 -4.59 -3.64
CA ILE A 89 12.58 -3.47 -4.16
C ILE A 89 13.50 -2.40 -4.73
N ARG A 90 14.57 -2.07 -4.01
CA ARG A 90 15.51 -1.05 -4.47
C ARG A 90 16.17 -1.45 -5.78
N MET A 91 16.50 -2.72 -5.90
CA MET A 91 17.12 -3.22 -7.14
C MET A 91 16.14 -3.12 -8.30
N ALA A 92 14.89 -3.49 -8.10
CA ALA A 92 13.87 -3.38 -9.13
C ALA A 92 13.63 -1.93 -9.51
N GLY A 93 13.65 -1.03 -8.54
CA GLY A 93 13.45 0.38 -8.80
C GLY A 93 14.57 1.00 -9.61
N VAL A 94 15.77 0.51 -9.42
CA VAL A 94 16.92 1.01 -10.19
C VAL A 94 16.84 0.61 -11.65
N THR A 95 16.31 -0.59 -11.92
CA THR A 95 16.32 -1.12 -13.27
C THR A 95 15.10 -0.77 -14.09
N LYS A 96 14.07 -0.22 -13.45
CA LYS A 96 12.82 0.10 -14.15
C LYS A 96 12.55 1.58 -14.11
N ALA A 97 12.19 2.13 -15.24
CA ALA A 97 11.54 3.43 -15.24
C ALA A 97 10.20 3.21 -14.58
N VAL A 98 10.04 3.72 -13.42
CA VAL A 98 8.91 3.33 -12.62
C VAL A 98 7.65 4.05 -13.02
N ASN A 99 6.71 3.29 -13.49
CA ASN A 99 5.37 3.78 -13.68
C ASN A 99 4.55 3.34 -12.47
N ARG A 100 4.23 4.27 -11.62
CA ARG A 100 3.60 3.95 -10.34
C ARG A 100 2.11 4.06 -10.37
N THR A 101 1.53 3.53 -11.39
CA THR A 101 0.09 3.52 -11.46
C THR A 101 -0.45 2.50 -10.49
N VAL A 102 -1.29 2.93 -9.58
CA VAL A 102 -1.96 2.04 -8.65
C VAL A 102 -3.41 1.96 -9.07
N SER A 103 -3.84 0.73 -9.36
CA SER A 103 -5.23 0.49 -9.72
C SER A 103 -6.06 0.35 -8.47
N LEU A 104 -7.08 1.18 -8.35
CA LEU A 104 -7.99 1.12 -7.22
C LEU A 104 -9.39 0.79 -7.70
N PRO A 105 -10.16 0.02 -6.92
CA PRO A 105 -11.57 -0.16 -7.26
C PRO A 105 -12.30 1.17 -7.26
N ALA A 106 -13.31 1.28 -8.11
CA ALA A 106 -14.04 2.54 -8.24
C ALA A 106 -14.60 3.01 -6.91
N TRP A 107 -15.12 2.10 -6.10
CA TRP A 107 -15.70 2.49 -4.83
C TRP A 107 -14.64 3.01 -3.86
N LEU A 108 -13.44 2.48 -3.94
CA LEU A 108 -12.36 2.94 -3.09
C LEU A 108 -11.85 4.30 -3.53
N ASN A 109 -11.84 4.55 -4.83
CA ASN A 109 -11.48 5.87 -5.33
C ASN A 109 -12.41 6.94 -4.79
N ALA A 110 -13.70 6.65 -4.75
CA ALA A 110 -14.66 7.59 -4.21
C ALA A 110 -14.37 7.86 -2.73
N ALA A 111 -13.99 6.83 -2.00
CA ALA A 111 -13.66 6.99 -0.58
C ALA A 111 -12.34 7.72 -0.39
N ALA A 112 -11.43 7.57 -1.32
CA ALA A 112 -10.11 8.20 -1.20
C ALA A 112 -10.15 9.70 -1.49
N GLY A 113 -11.20 10.15 -2.16
CA GLY A 113 -11.35 11.57 -2.41
C GLY A 113 -10.84 12.01 -3.76
N PRO A 114 -11.13 13.25 -4.13
CA PRO A 114 -10.88 13.71 -5.50
C PRO A 114 -9.41 13.82 -5.88
N GLY A 115 -8.54 13.98 -4.92
CA GLY A 115 -7.12 14.13 -5.24
C GLY A 115 -6.52 12.93 -5.90
N TRP A 116 -7.08 11.77 -5.67
CA TRP A 116 -6.55 10.54 -6.21
C TRP A 116 -6.76 10.42 -7.71
N SER A 117 -7.96 10.69 -8.14
CA SER A 117 -8.27 10.48 -9.55
C SER A 117 -7.69 11.57 -10.43
N SER A 118 -7.55 12.77 -9.92
CA SER A 118 -7.11 13.88 -10.73
C SER A 118 -5.60 13.87 -10.99
N THR A 119 -4.85 13.09 -10.24
CA THR A 119 -3.40 13.09 -10.36
C THR A 119 -2.89 12.04 -11.33
N ILE A 120 -3.77 11.21 -11.86
CA ILE A 120 -3.35 10.15 -12.75
C ILE A 120 -3.31 10.70 -14.15
N PRO A 121 -2.14 10.86 -14.74
CA PRO A 121 -2.08 11.37 -16.10
C PRO A 121 -2.55 10.31 -17.07
N PRO A 122 -3.21 10.74 -18.10
CA PRO A 122 -3.50 9.81 -19.18
C PRO A 122 -2.19 9.43 -19.80
N SER A 123 -1.92 8.24 -19.94
CA SER A 123 -0.68 7.89 -20.50
C SER A 123 -0.58 7.20 -21.69
#